data_e5469a9da0c2997e5ac31055aa1fb18e
#
_entry.id   e5469a9da0c2997e5ac31055aa1fb18e
#
_cell.length_a   1.000
_cell.length_b   1.000
_cell.length_c   1.000
_cell.angle_alpha   90.00
_cell.angle_beta   90.00
_cell.angle_gamma   90.00
#
_symmetry.space_group_name_H-M   'P 1'
#
loop_
_entity.id
_entity.type
_entity.pdbx_description
1 polymer ?
#
loop_
_entity_poly.entity_id
_entity_poly.type
_entity_poly.pdbx_seq_one_letter_code
_entity_poly.pdbx_strand_id
1 'polypeptide(L)'
;MTATTNELTTTATADELTAPRRGLVSAVEHSLPRKELFAGLYVVACANGLVGRSIQTFNLEGLTGAILGLELNVIVLFAWFAGVYLIASSNRDEIRTSDLVVALAFLGLVILPIYAVSWAAVTGLSLYILFFANDGAARRRGALILLVLSVPMLWSRLVFQFFARPLLELDAAMSAWLLGTERIGNMVRFADNSGYMVITPACASWANITYAFLCWVAVTQWANHRWRPIDLLWSSLAVVSVVAGNVTRIAVTGLSHGHFEAIHNKWGETVESTIFLSLIIGFSLIGARRELFSRA
;
A
#
# COMPACT_ATOMS: atom_id res chain seq x y z
N MET A 1 -33.34 79.60 -39.16
CA MET A 1 -33.21 78.72 -37.94
C MET A 1 -33.24 77.32 -38.43
N THR A 2 -32.05 76.75 -38.59
CA THR A 2 -31.82 75.44 -39.14
C THR A 2 -31.26 74.54 -38.00
N ALA A 3 -32.02 73.51 -37.64
CA ALA A 3 -31.63 72.52 -36.67
C ALA A 3 -30.92 71.38 -37.42
N THR A 4 -29.66 71.13 -37.06
CA THR A 4 -28.82 69.99 -37.55
C THR A 4 -28.99 68.85 -36.57
N THR A 5 -29.58 67.76 -37.03
CA THR A 5 -29.59 66.45 -36.36
C THR A 5 -28.29 65.66 -36.67
N ASN A 6 -27.50 65.38 -35.67
CA ASN A 6 -26.35 64.48 -35.75
C ASN A 6 -26.81 63.05 -35.44
N GLU A 7 -26.82 62.20 -36.44
CA GLU A 7 -26.90 60.72 -36.26
C GLU A 7 -25.51 60.16 -35.94
N LEU A 8 -25.36 59.63 -34.72
CA LEU A 8 -24.23 58.81 -34.30
C LEU A 8 -24.51 57.34 -34.68
N THR A 9 -24.00 56.92 -35.81
CA THR A 9 -23.97 55.50 -36.20
C THR A 9 -22.82 54.83 -35.43
N THR A 10 -23.11 54.06 -34.40
CA THR A 10 -22.15 53.23 -33.69
C THR A 10 -22.04 51.89 -34.43
N THR A 11 -21.00 51.71 -35.23
CA THR A 11 -20.64 50.44 -35.80
C THR A 11 -19.96 49.59 -34.74
N ALA A 12 -20.71 48.67 -34.09
CA ALA A 12 -20.12 47.62 -33.27
C ALA A 12 -19.38 46.62 -34.20
N THR A 13 -18.09 46.55 -34.03
CA THR A 13 -17.22 45.59 -34.76
C THR A 13 -17.44 44.19 -34.21
N ALA A 14 -17.57 43.22 -35.10
CA ALA A 14 -17.84 41.81 -34.84
C ALA A 14 -16.73 41.07 -34.09
N ASP A 15 -15.78 41.76 -33.49
CA ASP A 15 -14.60 41.19 -32.80
C ASP A 15 -14.74 40.98 -31.29
N GLU A 16 -15.88 41.36 -30.70
CA GLU A 16 -16.09 41.30 -29.27
C GLU A 16 -16.79 39.99 -28.79
N LEU A 17 -17.17 39.09 -29.68
CA LEU A 17 -17.96 37.89 -29.35
C LEU A 17 -17.19 36.59 -29.24
N THR A 18 -15.83 36.62 -29.37
CA THR A 18 -15.02 35.39 -29.34
C THR A 18 -14.10 35.22 -28.12
N ALA A 19 -14.17 36.05 -27.12
CA ALA A 19 -13.23 36.04 -25.99
C ALA A 19 -13.83 35.80 -24.61
N PRO A 20 -14.47 34.66 -24.32
CA PRO A 20 -14.46 34.22 -22.93
C PRO A 20 -14.16 32.72 -22.67
N ARG A 21 -13.90 31.90 -23.69
CA ARG A 21 -13.66 30.48 -23.40
C ARG A 21 -12.20 30.08 -23.13
N ARG A 22 -11.22 30.88 -23.54
CA ARG A 22 -9.80 30.59 -23.27
C ARG A 22 -9.36 30.91 -21.84
N GLY A 23 -10.01 31.85 -21.17
CA GLY A 23 -9.61 32.32 -19.82
C GLY A 23 -9.87 31.33 -18.69
N LEU A 24 -10.92 30.53 -18.78
CA LEU A 24 -11.27 29.58 -17.70
C LEU A 24 -10.38 28.33 -17.72
N VAL A 25 -10.06 27.80 -18.88
CA VAL A 25 -9.18 26.63 -19.02
C VAL A 25 -7.74 26.99 -18.64
N SER A 26 -7.26 28.18 -19.08
CA SER A 26 -5.92 28.67 -18.73
C SER A 26 -5.79 29.04 -17.23
N ALA A 27 -6.85 29.51 -16.58
CA ALA A 27 -6.84 29.82 -15.15
C ALA A 27 -6.77 28.55 -14.28
N VAL A 28 -7.36 27.44 -14.72
CA VAL A 28 -7.28 26.14 -14.04
C VAL A 28 -5.89 25.49 -14.27
N GLU A 29 -5.30 25.65 -15.45
CA GLU A 29 -3.95 25.17 -15.74
C GLU A 29 -2.85 25.85 -14.90
N HIS A 30 -3.05 27.11 -14.47
CA HIS A 30 -2.08 27.84 -13.64
C HIS A 30 -2.27 27.66 -12.13
N SER A 31 -3.30 26.97 -11.66
CA SER A 31 -3.66 26.92 -10.25
C SER A 31 -3.32 25.62 -9.52
N LEU A 32 -3.20 24.50 -10.19
CA LEU A 32 -2.96 23.20 -9.55
C LEU A 32 -1.54 22.68 -9.87
N PRO A 33 -0.60 22.68 -8.91
CA PRO A 33 0.72 22.12 -9.17
C PRO A 33 0.65 20.59 -9.30
N ARG A 34 1.48 20.04 -10.17
CA ARG A 34 1.58 18.60 -10.49
C ARG A 34 1.68 17.69 -9.27
N LYS A 35 2.38 18.14 -8.22
CA LYS A 35 2.50 17.41 -6.95
C LYS A 35 1.16 17.23 -6.23
N GLU A 36 0.29 18.22 -6.27
CA GLU A 36 -1.03 18.18 -5.63
C GLU A 36 -1.98 17.26 -6.41
N LEU A 37 -1.89 17.29 -7.75
CA LEU A 37 -2.63 16.34 -8.60
C LEU A 37 -2.30 14.90 -8.21
N PHE A 38 -1.01 14.52 -8.21
CA PHE A 38 -0.62 13.14 -7.91
C PHE A 38 -0.91 12.76 -6.44
N ALA A 39 -0.65 13.65 -5.48
CA ALA A 39 -0.99 13.38 -4.08
C ALA A 39 -2.50 13.13 -3.91
N GLY A 40 -3.34 13.95 -4.54
CA GLY A 40 -4.79 13.80 -4.52
C GLY A 40 -5.25 12.47 -5.14
N LEU A 41 -4.70 12.09 -6.29
CA LEU A 41 -5.00 10.81 -6.94
C LEU A 41 -4.69 9.62 -6.00
N TYR A 42 -3.52 9.61 -5.36
CA TYR A 42 -3.17 8.55 -4.43
C TYR A 42 -4.06 8.52 -3.19
N VAL A 43 -4.41 9.68 -2.63
CA VAL A 43 -5.33 9.74 -1.48
C VAL A 43 -6.67 9.13 -1.85
N VAL A 44 -7.24 9.51 -2.99
CA VAL A 44 -8.53 8.99 -3.46
C VAL A 44 -8.47 7.49 -3.71
N ALA A 45 -7.43 7.00 -4.41
CA ALA A 45 -7.34 5.59 -4.74
C ALA A 45 -7.10 4.69 -3.53
N CYS A 46 -6.19 5.09 -2.63
CA CYS A 46 -5.93 4.32 -1.41
C CYS A 46 -7.17 4.31 -0.50
N ALA A 47 -7.84 5.45 -0.34
CA ALA A 47 -9.09 5.51 0.43
C ALA A 47 -10.17 4.62 -0.21
N ASN A 48 -10.37 4.71 -1.53
CA ASN A 48 -11.34 3.86 -2.23
C ASN A 48 -11.00 2.37 -2.14
N GLY A 49 -9.72 2.01 -2.25
CA GLY A 49 -9.25 0.64 -2.09
C GLY A 49 -9.53 0.07 -0.69
N LEU A 50 -9.28 0.85 0.37
CA LEU A 50 -9.56 0.44 1.75
C LEU A 50 -11.07 0.34 2.01
N VAL A 51 -11.85 1.37 1.61
CA VAL A 51 -13.31 1.39 1.78
C VAL A 51 -13.99 0.30 0.95
N GLY A 52 -13.55 0.09 -0.29
CA GLY A 52 -14.09 -0.97 -1.15
C GLY A 52 -13.92 -2.37 -0.53
N ARG A 53 -12.80 -2.62 0.15
CA ARG A 53 -12.58 -3.85 0.90
C ARG A 53 -13.51 -3.97 2.10
N SER A 54 -13.64 -2.88 2.87
CA SER A 54 -14.54 -2.82 4.02
C SER A 54 -16.01 -3.08 3.64
N ILE A 55 -16.47 -2.52 2.53
CA ILE A 55 -17.83 -2.78 2.02
C ILE A 55 -18.01 -4.25 1.63
N GLN A 56 -17.03 -4.84 0.97
CA GLN A 56 -17.09 -6.24 0.58
C GLN A 56 -17.20 -7.17 1.79
N THR A 57 -16.40 -6.93 2.84
CA THR A 57 -16.43 -7.72 4.07
C THR A 57 -17.68 -7.43 4.91
N PHE A 58 -18.21 -6.20 4.88
CA PHE A 58 -19.49 -5.87 5.50
C PHE A 58 -20.64 -6.71 4.94
N ASN A 59 -20.68 -6.88 3.63
CA ASN A 59 -21.73 -7.68 2.98
C ASN A 59 -21.66 -9.17 3.35
N LEU A 60 -20.49 -9.66 3.77
CA LEU A 60 -20.28 -11.06 4.16
C LEU A 60 -20.44 -11.29 5.68
N GLU A 61 -19.93 -10.38 6.50
CA GLU A 61 -19.72 -10.58 7.94
C GLU A 61 -20.30 -9.43 8.80
N GLY A 62 -21.03 -8.49 8.20
CA GLY A 62 -21.63 -7.35 8.89
C GLY A 62 -20.59 -6.32 9.37
N LEU A 63 -20.95 -5.58 10.43
CA LEU A 63 -20.12 -4.46 10.93
C LEU A 63 -18.72 -4.90 11.38
N THR A 64 -18.60 -6.05 12.03
CA THR A 64 -17.29 -6.59 12.44
C THR A 64 -16.41 -6.88 11.23
N GLY A 65 -16.95 -7.48 10.18
CA GLY A 65 -16.25 -7.70 8.93
C GLY A 65 -15.83 -6.40 8.25
N ALA A 66 -16.67 -5.36 8.30
CA ALA A 66 -16.33 -4.05 7.75
C ALA A 66 -15.09 -3.42 8.44
N ILE A 67 -15.03 -3.49 9.77
CA ILE A 67 -13.90 -2.94 10.54
C ILE A 67 -12.63 -3.74 10.27
N LEU A 68 -12.70 -5.06 10.27
CA LEU A 68 -11.57 -5.93 9.96
C LEU A 68 -11.13 -5.78 8.50
N GLY A 69 -12.07 -5.56 7.58
CA GLY A 69 -11.81 -5.34 6.16
C GLY A 69 -11.07 -4.05 5.83
N LEU A 70 -11.06 -3.05 6.72
CA LEU A 70 -10.22 -1.86 6.56
C LEU A 70 -8.73 -2.20 6.58
N GLU A 71 -8.34 -3.33 7.19
CA GLU A 71 -6.94 -3.78 7.27
C GLU A 71 -5.97 -2.68 7.72
N LEU A 72 -6.44 -1.82 8.64
CA LEU A 72 -5.68 -0.70 9.16
C LEU A 72 -4.54 -1.23 10.05
N ASN A 73 -3.41 -1.45 9.41
CA ASN A 73 -2.14 -1.76 10.08
C ASN A 73 -1.30 -0.48 10.15
N VAL A 74 -0.60 -0.28 11.25
CA VAL A 74 0.30 0.87 11.46
C VAL A 74 1.31 1.03 10.32
N ILE A 75 1.83 -0.09 9.78
CA ILE A 75 2.76 -0.09 8.65
C ILE A 75 2.09 0.45 7.38
N VAL A 76 0.84 0.05 7.11
CA VAL A 76 0.05 0.52 5.96
C VAL A 76 -0.22 2.00 6.06
N LEU A 77 -0.68 2.46 7.23
CA LEU A 77 -0.95 3.89 7.47
C LEU A 77 0.32 4.74 7.36
N PHE A 78 1.43 4.27 7.94
CA PHE A 78 2.72 4.95 7.82
C PHE A 78 3.19 5.03 6.36
N ALA A 79 3.14 3.92 5.62
CA ALA A 79 3.54 3.88 4.22
C ALA A 79 2.67 4.79 3.35
N TRP A 80 1.35 4.78 3.54
CA TRP A 80 0.44 5.68 2.84
C TRP A 80 0.77 7.14 3.12
N PHE A 81 0.84 7.53 4.40
CA PHE A 81 1.21 8.89 4.80
C PHE A 81 2.58 9.30 4.25
N ALA A 82 3.60 8.47 4.43
CA ALA A 82 4.97 8.75 3.99
C ALA A 82 5.05 8.93 2.46
N GLY A 83 4.38 8.05 1.71
CA GLY A 83 4.35 8.11 0.25
C GLY A 83 3.68 9.39 -0.25
N VAL A 84 2.48 9.69 0.25
CA VAL A 84 1.72 10.90 -0.12
C VAL A 84 2.46 12.18 0.30
N TYR A 85 3.01 12.20 1.50
CA TYR A 85 3.79 13.35 2.00
C TYR A 85 5.00 13.64 1.13
N LEU A 86 5.79 12.63 0.74
CA LEU A 86 6.95 12.81 -0.13
C LEU A 86 6.55 13.34 -1.52
N ILE A 87 5.42 12.92 -2.06
CA ILE A 87 4.88 13.44 -3.32
C ILE A 87 4.44 14.89 -3.15
N ALA A 88 3.67 15.20 -2.13
CA ALA A 88 3.19 16.56 -1.84
C ALA A 88 4.32 17.54 -1.52
N SER A 89 5.41 17.06 -0.91
CA SER A 89 6.60 17.86 -0.58
C SER A 89 7.59 18.01 -1.73
N SER A 90 7.30 17.41 -2.91
CA SER A 90 8.16 17.52 -4.09
C SER A 90 8.10 18.92 -4.73
N ASN A 91 8.96 19.18 -5.71
CA ASN A 91 8.99 20.45 -6.41
C ASN A 91 7.65 20.79 -7.07
N ARG A 92 7.37 22.09 -7.21
CA ARG A 92 6.21 22.61 -7.95
C ARG A 92 6.56 22.61 -9.42
N ASP A 93 6.09 21.61 -10.13
CA ASP A 93 6.20 21.50 -11.58
C ASP A 93 4.83 21.71 -12.21
N GLU A 94 4.81 22.17 -13.44
CA GLU A 94 3.58 22.30 -14.23
C GLU A 94 3.05 20.93 -14.67
N ILE A 95 1.72 20.82 -14.77
CA ILE A 95 1.04 19.63 -15.24
C ILE A 95 1.31 19.47 -16.74
N ARG A 96 1.73 18.27 -17.16
CA ARG A 96 1.91 17.92 -18.56
C ARG A 96 0.62 17.32 -19.12
N THR A 97 0.43 17.41 -20.43
CA THR A 97 -0.72 16.76 -21.09
C THR A 97 -0.79 15.26 -20.80
N SER A 98 0.38 14.58 -20.75
CA SER A 98 0.48 13.17 -20.37
C SER A 98 -0.04 12.89 -18.95
N ASP A 99 0.18 13.81 -18.01
CA ASP A 99 -0.32 13.67 -16.63
C ASP A 99 -1.84 13.74 -16.58
N LEU A 100 -2.45 14.61 -17.38
CA LEU A 100 -3.91 14.72 -17.49
C LEU A 100 -4.53 13.45 -18.07
N VAL A 101 -3.94 12.90 -19.12
CA VAL A 101 -4.41 11.64 -19.71
C VAL A 101 -4.33 10.49 -18.70
N VAL A 102 -3.19 10.39 -17.99
CA VAL A 102 -3.01 9.38 -16.94
C VAL A 102 -3.98 9.62 -15.79
N ALA A 103 -4.20 10.86 -15.35
CA ALA A 103 -5.13 11.20 -14.29
C ALA A 103 -6.58 10.85 -14.66
N LEU A 104 -7.01 11.14 -15.90
CA LEU A 104 -8.35 10.79 -16.39
C LEU A 104 -8.56 9.27 -16.45
N ALA A 105 -7.59 8.55 -17.02
CA ALA A 105 -7.62 7.08 -17.05
C ALA A 105 -7.67 6.49 -15.64
N PHE A 106 -6.86 7.02 -14.74
CA PHE A 106 -6.81 6.64 -13.33
C PHE A 106 -8.14 6.88 -12.61
N LEU A 107 -8.72 8.07 -12.74
CA LEU A 107 -10.02 8.40 -12.15
C LEU A 107 -11.13 7.49 -12.70
N GLY A 108 -11.11 7.19 -13.99
CA GLY A 108 -12.05 6.25 -14.61
C GLY A 108 -11.98 4.85 -13.98
N LEU A 109 -10.78 4.39 -13.60
CA LEU A 109 -10.60 3.13 -12.88
C LEU A 109 -11.07 3.21 -11.42
N VAL A 110 -10.74 4.30 -10.72
CA VAL A 110 -11.01 4.48 -9.28
C VAL A 110 -12.50 4.73 -9.00
N ILE A 111 -13.28 5.24 -9.97
CA ILE A 111 -14.74 5.37 -9.85
C ILE A 111 -15.42 4.00 -9.65
N LEU A 112 -14.82 2.92 -10.15
CA LEU A 112 -15.34 1.58 -9.92
C LEU A 112 -15.14 1.20 -8.45
N PRO A 113 -16.21 0.78 -7.73
CA PRO A 113 -16.13 0.42 -6.31
C PRO A 113 -15.53 -0.99 -6.12
N ILE A 114 -14.41 -1.26 -6.80
CA ILE A 114 -13.71 -2.54 -6.78
C ILE A 114 -12.33 -2.30 -6.18
N TYR A 115 -12.09 -2.81 -4.97
CA TYR A 115 -10.84 -2.58 -4.26
C TYR A 115 -9.59 -2.96 -5.06
N ALA A 116 -9.64 -4.07 -5.79
CA ALA A 116 -8.53 -4.56 -6.60
C ALA A 116 -8.16 -3.59 -7.73
N VAL A 117 -9.17 -2.96 -8.36
CA VAL A 117 -8.96 -1.98 -9.43
C VAL A 117 -8.29 -0.71 -8.89
N SER A 118 -8.67 -0.26 -7.69
CA SER A 118 -8.03 0.90 -7.05
C SER A 118 -6.55 0.64 -6.76
N TRP A 119 -6.19 -0.54 -6.24
CA TRP A 119 -4.79 -0.90 -6.00
C TRP A 119 -4.00 -1.14 -7.29
N ALA A 120 -4.62 -1.67 -8.34
CA ALA A 120 -4.02 -1.75 -9.66
C ALA A 120 -3.76 -0.35 -10.25
N ALA A 121 -4.68 0.59 -10.04
CA ALA A 121 -4.50 1.99 -10.44
C ALA A 121 -3.34 2.64 -9.66
N VAL A 122 -3.24 2.42 -8.33
CA VAL A 122 -2.07 2.85 -7.52
C VAL A 122 -0.77 2.29 -8.10
N THR A 123 -0.75 1.01 -8.46
CA THR A 123 0.41 0.39 -9.13
C THR A 123 0.74 1.10 -10.44
N GLY A 124 -0.23 1.28 -11.31
CA GLY A 124 -0.04 1.92 -12.62
C GLY A 124 0.47 3.36 -12.51
N LEU A 125 -0.11 4.16 -11.60
CA LEU A 125 0.34 5.53 -11.34
C LEU A 125 1.78 5.57 -10.80
N SER A 126 2.11 4.65 -9.90
CA SER A 126 3.46 4.54 -9.35
C SER A 126 4.49 4.20 -10.42
N LEU A 127 4.17 3.25 -11.31
CA LEU A 127 5.02 2.89 -12.45
C LEU A 127 5.15 4.06 -13.43
N TYR A 128 4.07 4.79 -13.70
CA TYR A 128 4.13 6.00 -14.51
C TYR A 128 5.12 7.03 -13.95
N ILE A 129 5.04 7.35 -12.66
CA ILE A 129 5.95 8.30 -12.02
C ILE A 129 7.40 7.80 -12.02
N LEU A 130 7.62 6.50 -11.78
CA LEU A 130 8.95 5.93 -11.69
C LEU A 130 9.68 5.87 -13.05
N PHE A 131 8.96 5.57 -14.14
CA PHE A 131 9.58 5.27 -15.42
C PHE A 131 9.38 6.35 -16.49
N PHE A 132 8.27 7.10 -16.46
CA PHE A 132 7.90 7.99 -17.57
C PHE A 132 7.85 9.47 -17.18
N ALA A 133 7.68 9.77 -15.90
CA ALA A 133 7.42 11.15 -15.52
C ALA A 133 8.69 12.01 -15.38
N ASN A 134 9.88 11.42 -15.42
CA ASN A 134 11.19 12.09 -15.27
C ASN A 134 11.23 13.06 -14.07
N ASP A 135 10.76 12.59 -12.93
CA ASP A 135 10.47 13.38 -11.74
C ASP A 135 11.63 13.47 -10.74
N GLY A 136 11.56 14.48 -9.86
CA GLY A 136 12.53 14.67 -8.78
C GLY A 136 12.57 13.50 -7.78
N ALA A 137 13.69 13.38 -7.07
CA ALA A 137 13.99 12.26 -6.17
C ALA A 137 12.90 12.04 -5.08
N ALA A 138 12.31 13.10 -4.52
CA ALA A 138 11.27 12.98 -3.49
C ALA A 138 10.00 12.30 -4.03
N ARG A 139 9.55 12.71 -5.23
CA ARG A 139 8.35 12.14 -5.86
C ARG A 139 8.56 10.68 -6.23
N ARG A 140 9.74 10.33 -6.77
CA ARG A 140 10.10 8.93 -7.06
C ARG A 140 10.12 8.06 -5.82
N ARG A 141 10.65 8.56 -4.69
CA ARG A 141 10.64 7.84 -3.41
C ARG A 141 9.21 7.62 -2.90
N GLY A 142 8.37 8.65 -2.95
CA GLY A 142 6.95 8.55 -2.59
C GLY A 142 6.21 7.53 -3.46
N ALA A 143 6.42 7.58 -4.78
CA ALA A 143 5.84 6.62 -5.71
C ALA A 143 6.32 5.18 -5.46
N LEU A 144 7.60 4.99 -5.09
CA LEU A 144 8.13 3.66 -4.73
C LEU A 144 7.47 3.11 -3.46
N ILE A 145 7.28 3.93 -2.42
CA ILE A 145 6.55 3.51 -1.22
C ILE A 145 5.13 3.07 -1.58
N LEU A 146 4.40 3.85 -2.39
CA LEU A 146 3.03 3.56 -2.78
C LEU A 146 2.92 2.37 -3.73
N LEU A 147 3.92 2.15 -4.59
CA LEU A 147 4.03 0.93 -5.37
C LEU A 147 4.15 -0.30 -4.44
N VAL A 148 5.04 -0.24 -3.46
CA VAL A 148 5.25 -1.36 -2.54
C VAL A 148 4.05 -1.52 -1.58
N LEU A 149 3.33 -0.44 -1.26
CA LEU A 149 2.06 -0.52 -0.53
C LEU A 149 1.01 -1.36 -1.27
N SER A 150 0.99 -1.31 -2.60
CA SER A 150 0.08 -2.16 -3.37
C SER A 150 0.42 -3.66 -3.28
N VAL A 151 1.64 -4.03 -2.83
CA VAL A 151 2.04 -5.45 -2.71
C VAL A 151 1.19 -6.19 -1.66
N PRO A 152 1.13 -5.83 -0.37
CA PRO A 152 0.26 -6.52 0.58
C PRO A 152 -1.23 -6.34 0.25
N MET A 153 -1.63 -5.21 -0.34
CA MET A 153 -3.03 -4.90 -0.60
C MET A 153 -3.62 -5.68 -1.79
N LEU A 154 -2.85 -5.94 -2.84
CA LEU A 154 -3.32 -6.59 -4.06
C LEU A 154 -2.44 -7.77 -4.47
N TRP A 155 -1.15 -7.51 -4.74
CA TRP A 155 -0.28 -8.46 -5.43
C TRP A 155 0.00 -9.71 -4.62
N SER A 156 0.21 -9.58 -3.30
CA SER A 156 0.44 -10.73 -2.43
C SER A 156 -0.73 -11.69 -2.40
N ARG A 157 -1.95 -11.17 -2.48
CA ARG A 157 -3.18 -11.97 -2.53
C ARG A 157 -3.33 -12.72 -3.84
N LEU A 158 -3.04 -12.04 -4.96
CA LEU A 158 -3.03 -12.69 -6.27
C LEU A 158 -1.99 -13.80 -6.32
N VAL A 159 -0.75 -13.53 -5.87
CA VAL A 159 0.30 -14.55 -5.79
C VAL A 159 -0.15 -15.71 -4.89
N PHE A 160 -0.73 -15.42 -3.74
CA PHE A 160 -1.22 -16.45 -2.84
C PHE A 160 -2.34 -17.30 -3.45
N GLN A 161 -3.25 -16.72 -4.24
CA GLN A 161 -4.30 -17.50 -4.92
C GLN A 161 -3.72 -18.57 -5.86
N PHE A 162 -2.62 -18.26 -6.56
CA PHE A 162 -1.98 -19.21 -7.47
C PHE A 162 -1.01 -20.18 -6.76
N PHE A 163 -0.40 -19.75 -5.67
CA PHE A 163 0.67 -20.48 -4.97
C PHE A 163 0.30 -20.86 -3.53
N ALA A 164 -0.99 -20.83 -3.16
CA ALA A 164 -1.42 -21.14 -1.79
C ALA A 164 -0.89 -22.49 -1.30
N ARG A 165 -1.05 -23.54 -2.11
CA ARG A 165 -0.63 -24.87 -1.73
C ARG A 165 0.87 -24.96 -1.39
N PRO A 166 1.83 -24.61 -2.26
CA PRO A 166 3.26 -24.70 -1.93
C PRO A 166 3.65 -23.77 -0.77
N LEU A 167 3.03 -22.60 -0.62
CA LEU A 167 3.32 -21.70 0.49
C LEU A 167 2.86 -22.27 1.84
N LEU A 168 1.66 -22.83 1.91
CA LEU A 168 1.14 -23.48 3.12
C LEU A 168 1.90 -24.76 3.45
N GLU A 169 2.26 -25.58 2.45
CA GLU A 169 3.06 -26.77 2.63
C GLU A 169 4.47 -26.44 3.15
N LEU A 170 5.06 -25.30 2.75
CA LEU A 170 6.36 -24.86 3.26
C LEU A 170 6.28 -24.48 4.75
N ASP A 171 5.29 -23.67 5.15
CA ASP A 171 5.05 -23.35 6.57
C ASP A 171 4.80 -24.62 7.39
N ALA A 172 3.99 -25.55 6.86
CA ALA A 172 3.73 -26.85 7.50
C ALA A 172 5.00 -27.69 7.65
N ALA A 173 5.86 -27.73 6.63
CA ALA A 173 7.12 -28.48 6.66
C ALA A 173 8.07 -27.93 7.72
N MET A 174 8.26 -26.62 7.78
CA MET A 174 9.11 -25.99 8.77
C MET A 174 8.58 -26.20 10.20
N SER A 175 7.25 -26.06 10.37
CA SER A 175 6.61 -26.23 11.68
C SER A 175 6.63 -27.67 12.15
N ALA A 176 6.38 -28.65 11.29
CA ALA A 176 6.47 -30.08 11.60
C ALA A 176 7.91 -30.49 11.95
N TRP A 177 8.91 -29.95 11.22
CA TRP A 177 10.31 -30.15 11.53
C TRP A 177 10.69 -29.63 12.91
N LEU A 178 10.24 -28.40 13.25
CA LEU A 178 10.51 -27.80 14.56
C LEU A 178 9.80 -28.55 15.70
N LEU A 179 8.58 -29.04 15.44
CA LEU A 179 7.78 -29.81 16.40
C LEU A 179 8.23 -31.28 16.52
N GLY A 180 8.98 -31.80 15.55
CA GLY A 180 9.40 -33.20 15.51
C GLY A 180 8.26 -34.17 15.18
N THR A 181 7.23 -33.71 14.42
CA THR A 181 6.04 -34.50 14.09
C THR A 181 5.87 -34.70 12.58
N GLU A 182 4.93 -35.55 12.20
CA GLU A 182 4.61 -35.83 10.80
C GLU A 182 3.71 -34.74 10.19
N ARG A 183 3.77 -34.60 8.87
CA ARG A 183 2.86 -33.75 8.10
C ARG A 183 2.24 -34.48 6.91
N ILE A 184 1.06 -34.05 6.52
CA ILE A 184 0.36 -34.49 5.29
C ILE A 184 -0.13 -33.24 4.56
N GLY A 185 0.58 -32.86 3.46
CA GLY A 185 0.30 -31.60 2.76
C GLY A 185 0.52 -30.39 3.67
N ASN A 186 -0.54 -29.57 3.91
CA ASN A 186 -0.54 -28.45 4.83
C ASN A 186 -1.09 -28.79 6.24
N MET A 187 -1.21 -30.08 6.58
CA MET A 187 -1.62 -30.53 7.91
C MET A 187 -0.41 -30.98 8.70
N VAL A 188 -0.30 -30.57 9.96
CA VAL A 188 0.76 -30.93 10.91
C VAL A 188 0.14 -31.70 12.07
N ARG A 189 0.73 -32.85 12.44
CA ARG A 189 0.26 -33.65 13.55
C ARG A 189 0.60 -32.99 14.87
N PHE A 190 -0.35 -32.98 15.81
CA PHE A 190 -0.10 -32.52 17.19
C PHE A 190 0.94 -33.41 17.87
N ALA A 191 1.79 -32.79 18.71
CA ALA A 191 2.86 -33.52 19.41
C ALA A 191 2.30 -34.55 20.42
N ASP A 192 1.12 -34.30 20.98
CA ASP A 192 0.41 -35.22 21.87
C ASP A 192 -0.35 -36.33 21.15
N ASN A 193 -0.25 -36.41 19.83
CA ASN A 193 -0.95 -37.37 18.95
C ASN A 193 -2.49 -37.24 18.96
N SER A 194 -3.06 -36.13 19.43
CA SER A 194 -4.50 -35.92 19.48
C SER A 194 -5.17 -35.69 18.11
N GLY A 195 -4.38 -35.58 17.02
CA GLY A 195 -4.89 -35.34 15.67
C GLY A 195 -3.98 -34.48 14.82
N TYR A 196 -4.57 -33.74 13.88
CA TYR A 196 -3.85 -32.84 12.95
C TYR A 196 -4.45 -31.44 13.02
N MET A 197 -3.57 -30.43 13.01
CA MET A 197 -3.97 -29.05 12.74
C MET A 197 -3.74 -28.71 11.26
N VAL A 198 -4.66 -27.93 10.69
CA VAL A 198 -4.59 -27.48 9.30
C VAL A 198 -3.99 -26.08 9.27
N ILE A 199 -2.91 -25.89 8.52
CA ILE A 199 -2.33 -24.57 8.28
C ILE A 199 -3.20 -23.85 7.26
N THR A 200 -3.87 -22.80 7.69
CA THR A 200 -4.78 -21.99 6.86
C THR A 200 -4.05 -20.76 6.30
N PRO A 201 -4.64 -20.06 5.30
CA PRO A 201 -4.10 -18.79 4.79
C PRO A 201 -3.85 -17.74 5.86
N ALA A 202 -4.67 -17.70 6.92
CA ALA A 202 -4.50 -16.79 8.04
C ALA A 202 -3.25 -17.10 8.89
N CYS A 203 -2.77 -18.34 8.84
CA CYS A 203 -1.57 -18.78 9.57
C CYS A 203 -0.29 -18.66 8.73
N ALA A 204 -0.39 -18.28 7.45
CA ALA A 204 0.75 -18.28 6.53
C ALA A 204 1.73 -17.12 6.83
N SER A 205 3.03 -17.40 6.75
CA SER A 205 4.10 -16.39 6.86
C SER A 205 4.04 -15.34 5.76
N TRP A 206 3.41 -15.65 4.64
CA TRP A 206 3.41 -14.85 3.42
C TRP A 206 2.93 -13.40 3.62
N ALA A 207 1.83 -13.18 4.33
CA ALA A 207 1.30 -11.86 4.60
C ALA A 207 2.32 -11.00 5.39
N ASN A 208 2.89 -11.57 6.44
CA ASN A 208 3.86 -10.89 7.30
C ASN A 208 5.17 -10.55 6.56
N ILE A 209 5.61 -11.41 5.62
CA ILE A 209 6.76 -11.13 4.73
C ILE A 209 6.49 -9.87 3.91
N THR A 210 5.29 -9.71 3.34
CA THR A 210 4.96 -8.54 2.52
C THR A 210 4.88 -7.26 3.34
N TYR A 211 4.42 -7.31 4.58
CA TYR A 211 4.46 -6.18 5.51
C TYR A 211 5.89 -5.83 5.96
N ALA A 212 6.75 -6.83 6.17
CA ALA A 212 8.16 -6.58 6.45
C ALA A 212 8.86 -5.86 5.29
N PHE A 213 8.60 -6.29 4.06
CA PHE A 213 9.11 -5.63 2.86
C PHE A 213 8.57 -4.19 2.71
N LEU A 214 7.27 -3.99 2.92
CA LEU A 214 6.65 -2.66 2.89
C LEU A 214 7.28 -1.72 3.93
N CYS A 215 7.43 -2.18 5.16
CA CYS A 215 8.01 -1.38 6.25
C CYS A 215 9.45 -0.99 5.92
N TRP A 216 10.27 -1.95 5.47
CA TRP A 216 11.64 -1.71 5.06
C TRP A 216 11.74 -0.62 3.99
N VAL A 217 10.95 -0.74 2.92
CA VAL A 217 10.96 0.26 1.84
C VAL A 217 10.43 1.60 2.34
N ALA A 218 9.34 1.62 3.09
CA ALA A 218 8.77 2.87 3.60
C ALA A 218 9.76 3.63 4.50
N VAL A 219 10.41 2.96 5.44
CA VAL A 219 11.39 3.57 6.36
C VAL A 219 12.63 4.05 5.60
N THR A 220 13.21 3.23 4.73
CA THR A 220 14.42 3.59 3.99
C THR A 220 14.18 4.73 3.00
N GLN A 221 13.04 4.74 2.29
CA GLN A 221 12.70 5.84 1.38
C GLN A 221 12.34 7.13 2.14
N TRP A 222 11.65 7.04 3.27
CA TRP A 222 11.39 8.17 4.14
C TRP A 222 12.68 8.80 4.66
N ALA A 223 13.61 7.98 5.14
CA ALA A 223 14.92 8.42 5.64
C ALA A 223 15.87 8.92 4.54
N ASN A 224 15.50 8.81 3.25
CA ASN A 224 16.41 9.06 2.11
C ASN A 224 17.69 8.23 2.22
N HIS A 225 17.56 6.98 2.65
CA HIS A 225 18.66 6.06 2.84
C HIS A 225 19.28 5.69 1.48
N ARG A 226 20.61 5.73 1.40
CA ARG A 226 21.37 5.28 0.24
C ARG A 226 21.60 3.77 0.37
N TRP A 227 21.12 3.03 -0.60
CA TRP A 227 21.27 1.57 -0.61
C TRP A 227 22.74 1.13 -0.51
N ARG A 228 22.99 0.10 0.30
CA ARG A 228 24.29 -0.55 0.53
C ARG A 228 24.13 -2.07 0.56
N PRO A 229 25.15 -2.86 0.23
CA PRO A 229 25.06 -4.33 0.29
C PRO A 229 24.63 -4.87 1.67
N ILE A 230 24.99 -4.17 2.77
CA ILE A 230 24.57 -4.53 4.14
C ILE A 230 23.06 -4.45 4.34
N ASP A 231 22.34 -3.71 3.50
CA ASP A 231 20.89 -3.56 3.59
C ASP A 231 20.18 -4.86 3.20
N LEU A 232 20.80 -5.67 2.34
CA LEU A 232 20.31 -7.01 2.06
C LEU A 232 20.32 -7.89 3.33
N LEU A 233 21.36 -7.76 4.17
CA LEU A 233 21.41 -8.49 5.44
C LEU A 233 20.27 -8.06 6.37
N TRP A 234 20.06 -6.75 6.56
CA TRP A 234 19.02 -6.26 7.46
C TRP A 234 17.61 -6.58 6.97
N SER A 235 17.34 -6.41 5.66
CA SER A 235 16.06 -6.79 5.07
C SER A 235 15.81 -8.31 5.12
N SER A 236 16.85 -9.10 4.88
CA SER A 236 16.76 -10.57 5.01
C SER A 236 16.50 -11.00 6.45
N LEU A 237 17.17 -10.37 7.43
CA LEU A 237 16.94 -10.63 8.84
C LEU A 237 15.50 -10.29 9.25
N ALA A 238 14.95 -9.20 8.74
CA ALA A 238 13.55 -8.83 8.99
C ALA A 238 12.60 -9.93 8.47
N VAL A 239 12.81 -10.41 7.25
CA VAL A 239 11.99 -11.48 6.65
C VAL A 239 12.19 -12.80 7.40
N VAL A 240 13.43 -13.21 7.66
CA VAL A 240 13.73 -14.47 8.36
C VAL A 240 13.16 -14.46 9.78
N SER A 241 13.24 -13.34 10.51
CA SER A 241 12.69 -13.24 11.86
C SER A 241 11.18 -13.42 11.88
N VAL A 242 10.49 -12.88 10.88
CA VAL A 242 9.03 -13.02 10.74
C VAL A 242 8.65 -14.46 10.40
N VAL A 243 9.35 -15.09 9.47
CA VAL A 243 9.12 -16.51 9.13
C VAL A 243 9.42 -17.41 10.34
N ALA A 244 10.57 -17.23 11.00
CA ALA A 244 10.94 -17.99 12.19
C ALA A 244 9.92 -17.81 13.33
N GLY A 245 9.48 -16.58 13.57
CA GLY A 245 8.43 -16.28 14.56
C GLY A 245 7.11 -16.99 14.23
N ASN A 246 6.67 -16.95 12.97
CA ASN A 246 5.43 -17.63 12.56
C ASN A 246 5.54 -19.16 12.67
N VAL A 247 6.65 -19.74 12.21
CA VAL A 247 6.91 -21.17 12.34
C VAL A 247 6.95 -21.61 13.81
N THR A 248 7.60 -20.81 14.68
CA THR A 248 7.61 -21.05 16.11
C THR A 248 6.21 -21.01 16.70
N ARG A 249 5.41 -20.00 16.33
CA ARG A 249 4.00 -19.91 16.74
C ARG A 249 3.21 -21.15 16.35
N ILE A 250 3.30 -21.57 15.09
CA ILE A 250 2.60 -22.76 14.59
C ILE A 250 3.06 -24.00 15.35
N ALA A 251 4.37 -24.13 15.61
CA ALA A 251 4.91 -25.25 16.37
C ALA A 251 4.40 -25.27 17.83
N VAL A 252 4.39 -24.10 18.52
CA VAL A 252 3.81 -24.01 19.87
C VAL A 252 2.32 -24.35 19.88
N THR A 253 1.60 -23.87 18.88
CA THR A 253 0.18 -24.22 18.65
C THR A 253 -0.01 -25.73 18.48
N GLY A 254 0.93 -26.38 17.81
CA GLY A 254 0.93 -27.82 17.53
C GLY A 254 1.33 -28.72 18.71
N LEU A 255 1.69 -28.18 19.87
CA LEU A 255 2.02 -29.00 21.04
C LEU A 255 0.82 -29.80 21.54
N SER A 256 -0.36 -29.20 21.62
CA SER A 256 -1.62 -29.85 21.99
C SER A 256 -2.82 -29.01 21.58
N HIS A 257 -4.00 -29.61 21.62
CA HIS A 257 -5.26 -28.90 21.37
C HIS A 257 -5.51 -27.73 22.34
N GLY A 258 -5.09 -27.87 23.60
CA GLY A 258 -5.17 -26.78 24.58
C GLY A 258 -4.26 -25.58 24.25
N HIS A 259 -3.06 -25.83 23.68
CA HIS A 259 -2.20 -24.73 23.19
C HIS A 259 -2.80 -24.08 21.95
N PHE A 260 -3.43 -24.86 21.07
CA PHE A 260 -4.15 -24.32 19.92
C PHE A 260 -5.20 -23.30 20.35
N GLU A 261 -6.07 -23.63 21.30
CA GLU A 261 -7.12 -22.74 21.79
C GLU A 261 -6.53 -21.50 22.51
N ALA A 262 -5.46 -21.68 23.28
CA ALA A 262 -4.80 -20.59 24.00
C ALA A 262 -4.17 -19.54 23.06
N ILE A 263 -3.62 -19.96 21.93
CA ILE A 263 -2.96 -19.06 20.97
C ILE A 263 -3.97 -18.44 19.99
N HIS A 264 -5.03 -19.15 19.62
CA HIS A 264 -6.07 -18.66 18.72
C HIS A 264 -7.17 -17.86 19.42
N ASN A 265 -6.97 -17.46 20.68
CA ASN A 265 -7.84 -16.50 21.32
C ASN A 265 -7.39 -15.06 21.01
N LYS A 266 -8.25 -14.07 21.30
CA LYS A 266 -7.99 -12.64 21.03
C LYS A 266 -6.68 -12.12 21.64
N TRP A 267 -6.29 -12.65 22.80
CA TRP A 267 -5.05 -12.28 23.47
C TRP A 267 -3.82 -12.82 22.73
N GLY A 268 -3.86 -14.09 22.34
CA GLY A 268 -2.79 -14.72 21.58
C GLY A 268 -2.53 -14.01 20.25
N GLU A 269 -3.59 -13.70 19.51
CA GLU A 269 -3.52 -12.94 18.24
C GLU A 269 -2.95 -11.52 18.44
N THR A 270 -3.32 -10.84 19.54
CA THR A 270 -2.80 -9.49 19.84
C THR A 270 -1.32 -9.53 20.19
N VAL A 271 -0.90 -10.48 21.04
CA VAL A 271 0.52 -10.65 21.40
C VAL A 271 1.36 -10.96 20.17
N GLU A 272 0.91 -11.89 19.35
CA GLU A 272 1.57 -12.24 18.08
C GLU A 272 1.75 -11.04 17.17
N SER A 273 0.66 -10.33 16.88
CA SER A 273 0.69 -9.15 16.01
C SER A 273 1.64 -8.07 16.55
N THR A 274 1.70 -7.90 17.87
CA THR A 274 2.60 -6.94 18.51
C THR A 274 4.07 -7.36 18.37
N ILE A 275 4.37 -8.65 18.53
CA ILE A 275 5.73 -9.19 18.37
C ILE A 275 6.19 -8.99 16.92
N PHE A 276 5.38 -9.40 15.93
CA PHE A 276 5.74 -9.25 14.52
C PHE A 276 5.93 -7.79 14.13
N LEU A 277 5.02 -6.91 14.55
CA LEU A 277 5.12 -5.48 14.30
C LEU A 277 6.43 -4.92 14.88
N SER A 278 6.77 -5.30 16.12
CA SER A 278 8.00 -4.85 16.80
C SER A 278 9.26 -5.32 16.08
N LEU A 279 9.30 -6.58 15.64
CA LEU A 279 10.43 -7.14 14.87
C LEU A 279 10.60 -6.43 13.52
N ILE A 280 9.52 -6.27 12.78
CA ILE A 280 9.52 -5.62 11.46
C ILE A 280 10.02 -4.19 11.56
N ILE A 281 9.44 -3.40 12.49
CA ILE A 281 9.83 -2.00 12.70
C ILE A 281 11.27 -1.93 13.23
N GLY A 282 11.64 -2.77 14.21
CA GLY A 282 12.96 -2.79 14.81
C GLY A 282 14.07 -3.00 13.78
N PHE A 283 13.99 -4.03 12.95
CA PHE A 283 14.98 -4.28 11.90
C PHE A 283 15.01 -3.17 10.84
N SER A 284 13.86 -2.62 10.47
CA SER A 284 13.79 -1.52 9.51
C SER A 284 14.46 -0.25 10.05
N LEU A 285 14.26 0.08 11.33
CA LEU A 285 14.90 1.23 11.98
C LEU A 285 16.40 1.01 12.19
N ILE A 286 16.83 -0.20 12.57
CA ILE A 286 18.26 -0.52 12.74
C ILE A 286 18.98 -0.40 11.39
N GLY A 287 18.37 -0.88 10.30
CA GLY A 287 18.94 -0.74 8.97
C GLY A 287 19.09 0.73 8.54
N ALA A 288 18.09 1.57 8.79
CA ALA A 288 18.07 2.98 8.42
C ALA A 288 18.66 3.93 9.49
N ARG A 289 19.21 3.40 10.61
CA ARG A 289 19.61 4.18 11.80
C ARG A 289 20.52 5.36 11.51
N ARG A 290 21.47 5.23 10.59
CA ARG A 290 22.46 6.29 10.29
C ARG A 290 21.78 7.55 9.79
N GLU A 291 20.87 7.43 8.86
CA GLU A 291 20.17 8.54 8.25
C GLU A 291 19.11 9.14 9.18
N LEU A 292 18.51 8.31 10.03
CA LEU A 292 17.51 8.75 11.01
C LEU A 292 18.16 9.59 12.12
N PHE A 293 19.32 9.14 12.65
CA PHE A 293 20.01 9.83 13.75
C PHE A 293 21.01 10.91 13.29
N SER A 294 21.38 10.96 12.01
CA SER A 294 22.23 12.04 11.48
C SER A 294 21.49 13.35 11.20
N ARG A 295 20.16 13.34 11.28
CA ARG A 295 19.28 14.50 11.08
C ARG A 295 18.79 15.12 12.39
N ALA A 296 19.01 14.48 13.51
CA ALA A 296 18.80 15.01 14.86
C ALA A 296 20.06 15.72 15.36
#